data_57415a570de4b0c6ab2389cdda0dc5b7
#
_entry.id   57415a570de4b0c6ab2389cdda0dc5b7
#
_cell.length_a   1.000
_cell.length_b   1.000
_cell.length_c   1.000
_cell.angle_alpha   90.00
_cell.angle_beta   90.00
_cell.angle_gamma   90.00
#
_symmetry.space_group_name_H-M   'P 1'
#
loop_
_entity.id
_entity.type
_entity.pdbx_description
1 polymer ?
#
loop_
_entity_poly.entity_id
_entity_poly.type
_entity_poly.pdbx_seq_one_letter_code
_entity_poly.pdbx_strand_id
1 'polypeptide(L)'
;LGDAPADPAAQARLLDGRVEDVLYGAADADPSRRAAVAKALELFSHRLDVTRDIALGDRVRLLIRQGSDNAVERDYAELDGASARVRLYREERADRASPGYLDDSGVPLDRFLLRTPLRVARITSAFGPRLHPLLGYGRMHRGVDFGAAPGTPVLAAGDGAVVAAGWAGGSGQRLVVRHAGGMETLYAHLSGMASTAAPGAVVRQGQVIGWTGATGQVTGPHLHYEVRLGGVAVDPAAAGPAARMANLERLEALAARKHEVARLLAACEQADTKPCLLS
;
A
#
# COMPACT_ATOMS: atom_id res chain seq x y z
N LEU A 1 1.66 -8.33 45.09
CA LEU A 1 0.77 -8.96 44.14
C LEU A 1 1.06 -8.21 42.83
N GLY A 2 1.98 -8.76 42.00
CA GLY A 2 2.29 -8.20 40.68
C GLY A 2 1.17 -8.58 39.75
N ASP A 3 0.64 -7.59 39.01
CA ASP A 3 -0.27 -7.80 37.92
C ASP A 3 0.41 -8.73 36.91
N ALA A 4 -0.16 -9.89 36.69
CA ALA A 4 0.23 -10.75 35.55
C ALA A 4 0.05 -9.93 34.26
N PRO A 5 0.98 -9.97 33.30
CA PRO A 5 0.80 -9.29 32.05
C PRO A 5 -0.52 -9.78 31.42
N ALA A 6 -1.41 -8.85 31.09
CA ALA A 6 -2.69 -9.15 30.47
C ALA A 6 -2.44 -10.05 29.25
N ASP A 7 -3.16 -11.17 29.16
CA ASP A 7 -3.05 -12.09 28.04
C ASP A 7 -3.30 -11.29 26.73
N PRO A 8 -2.32 -11.22 25.81
CA PRO A 8 -2.48 -10.50 24.55
C PRO A 8 -3.69 -11.00 23.72
N ALA A 9 -4.18 -12.21 24.01
CA ALA A 9 -5.40 -12.75 23.41
C ALA A 9 -6.67 -12.07 23.95
N ALA A 10 -6.64 -11.55 25.17
CA ALA A 10 -7.82 -10.94 25.82
C ALA A 10 -8.33 -9.65 25.17
N GLN A 11 -7.60 -9.07 24.21
CA GLN A 11 -7.93 -7.80 23.57
C GLN A 11 -8.11 -7.93 22.03
N ALA A 12 -8.04 -9.14 21.48
CA ALA A 12 -8.21 -9.36 20.04
C ALA A 12 -9.70 -9.36 19.65
N ARG A 13 -10.03 -8.73 18.53
CA ARG A 13 -11.38 -8.68 17.97
C ARG A 13 -11.32 -9.08 16.51
N LEU A 14 -12.19 -10.01 16.11
CA LEU A 14 -12.32 -10.42 14.70
C LEU A 14 -13.48 -9.67 14.04
N LEU A 15 -13.21 -8.98 12.94
CA LEU A 15 -14.20 -8.54 11.98
C LEU A 15 -14.16 -9.56 10.83
N ASP A 16 -15.25 -10.28 10.64
CA ASP A 16 -15.41 -11.33 9.63
C ASP A 16 -16.74 -11.17 8.93
N GLY A 17 -16.74 -11.11 7.62
CA GLY A 17 -17.95 -10.95 6.83
C GLY A 17 -17.66 -10.68 5.37
N ARG A 18 -18.70 -10.31 4.64
CA ARG A 18 -18.56 -9.88 3.25
C ARG A 18 -18.02 -8.46 3.16
N VAL A 19 -17.41 -8.15 2.03
CA VAL A 19 -16.83 -6.82 1.72
C VAL A 19 -17.85 -5.71 1.99
N GLU A 20 -19.10 -5.88 1.54
CA GLU A 20 -20.18 -4.92 1.74
C GLU A 20 -20.47 -4.66 3.22
N ASP A 21 -20.40 -5.68 4.06
CA ASP A 21 -20.69 -5.57 5.49
C ASP A 21 -19.52 -5.02 6.29
N VAL A 22 -18.30 -5.47 5.95
CA VAL A 22 -17.08 -5.14 6.71
C VAL A 22 -16.48 -3.82 6.25
N LEU A 23 -16.30 -3.61 4.94
CA LEU A 23 -15.62 -2.45 4.39
C LEU A 23 -16.57 -1.27 4.15
N TYR A 24 -17.73 -1.51 3.56
CA TYR A 24 -18.67 -0.43 3.23
C TYR A 24 -19.65 -0.14 4.35
N GLY A 25 -20.05 -1.14 5.14
CA GLY A 25 -20.89 -0.95 6.35
C GLY A 25 -20.18 -0.25 7.50
N ALA A 26 -18.90 0.10 7.34
CA ALA A 26 -18.13 0.83 8.37
C ALA A 26 -18.46 2.33 8.47
N ALA A 27 -19.24 2.89 7.53
CA ALA A 27 -19.59 4.32 7.54
C ALA A 27 -20.31 4.74 8.82
N ASP A 28 -21.20 3.90 9.34
CA ASP A 28 -21.98 4.11 10.57
C ASP A 28 -21.34 3.44 11.81
N ALA A 29 -20.16 2.83 11.65
CA ALA A 29 -19.49 2.12 12.72
C ALA A 29 -18.73 3.08 13.68
N ASP A 30 -18.35 2.53 14.82
CA ASP A 30 -17.48 3.24 15.79
C ASP A 30 -16.13 3.66 15.15
N PRO A 31 -15.47 4.69 15.72
CA PRO A 31 -14.22 5.22 15.17
C PRO A 31 -13.11 4.17 15.02
N SER A 32 -13.02 3.21 15.95
CA SER A 32 -12.02 2.14 15.94
C SER A 32 -12.22 1.20 14.76
N ARG A 33 -13.46 0.82 14.48
CA ARG A 33 -13.81 -0.01 13.32
C ARG A 33 -13.50 0.73 12.01
N ARG A 34 -13.87 2.02 11.91
CA ARG A 34 -13.54 2.83 10.72
C ARG A 34 -12.04 2.91 10.47
N ALA A 35 -11.24 3.16 11.53
CA ALA A 35 -9.78 3.20 11.42
C ALA A 35 -9.18 1.84 11.01
N ALA A 36 -9.70 0.74 11.55
CA ALA A 36 -9.28 -0.61 11.18
C ALA A 36 -9.53 -0.90 9.70
N VAL A 37 -10.73 -0.57 9.21
CA VAL A 37 -11.13 -0.77 7.81
C VAL A 37 -10.32 0.10 6.86
N ALA A 38 -10.16 1.40 7.17
CA ALA A 38 -9.37 2.30 6.34
C ALA A 38 -7.94 1.80 6.17
N LYS A 39 -7.34 1.30 7.24
CA LYS A 39 -5.98 0.73 7.18
C LYS A 39 -5.93 -0.61 6.46
N ALA A 40 -6.96 -1.44 6.57
CA ALA A 40 -7.01 -2.69 5.81
C ALA A 40 -7.06 -2.41 4.30
N LEU A 41 -7.86 -1.45 3.85
CA LEU A 41 -7.90 -1.01 2.46
C LEU A 41 -6.55 -0.46 2.00
N GLU A 42 -5.87 0.34 2.82
CA GLU A 42 -4.50 0.80 2.56
C GLU A 42 -3.55 -0.40 2.38
N LEU A 43 -3.58 -1.39 3.29
CA LEU A 43 -2.74 -2.58 3.21
C LEU A 43 -3.03 -3.41 1.95
N PHE A 44 -4.30 -3.62 1.60
CA PHE A 44 -4.67 -4.34 0.38
C PHE A 44 -4.22 -3.59 -0.88
N SER A 45 -4.25 -2.25 -0.88
CA SER A 45 -3.83 -1.44 -2.03
C SER A 45 -2.36 -1.64 -2.44
N HIS A 46 -1.54 -2.18 -1.55
CA HIS A 46 -0.16 -2.58 -1.88
C HIS A 46 -0.08 -3.82 -2.78
N ARG A 47 -1.14 -4.63 -2.81
CA ARG A 47 -1.20 -5.89 -3.56
C ARG A 47 -2.23 -5.88 -4.67
N LEU A 48 -3.28 -5.10 -4.53
CA LEU A 48 -4.49 -5.11 -5.35
C LEU A 48 -4.80 -3.71 -5.85
N ASP A 49 -5.47 -3.65 -6.98
CA ASP A 49 -6.28 -2.49 -7.35
C ASP A 49 -7.63 -2.62 -6.63
N VAL A 50 -7.78 -1.92 -5.50
CA VAL A 50 -8.95 -2.04 -4.62
C VAL A 50 -10.26 -1.70 -5.31
N THR A 51 -10.21 -0.97 -6.44
CA THR A 51 -11.42 -0.61 -7.21
C THR A 51 -11.82 -1.66 -8.23
N ARG A 52 -10.90 -2.56 -8.60
CA ARG A 52 -11.11 -3.58 -9.61
C ARG A 52 -11.09 -4.99 -9.05
N ASP A 53 -10.17 -5.24 -8.13
CA ASP A 53 -9.84 -6.60 -7.68
C ASP A 53 -10.62 -7.00 -6.41
N ILE A 54 -11.36 -6.05 -5.80
CA ILE A 54 -12.27 -6.30 -4.67
C ILE A 54 -13.71 -6.18 -5.16
N ALA A 55 -14.47 -7.26 -5.01
CA ALA A 55 -15.87 -7.34 -5.44
C ALA A 55 -16.83 -7.47 -4.24
N LEU A 56 -18.10 -7.10 -4.47
CA LEU A 56 -19.17 -7.43 -3.53
C LEU A 56 -19.29 -8.96 -3.43
N GLY A 57 -19.49 -9.45 -2.22
CA GLY A 57 -19.56 -10.89 -1.94
C GLY A 57 -18.21 -11.53 -1.57
N ASP A 58 -17.08 -10.89 -1.86
CA ASP A 58 -15.77 -11.34 -1.37
C ASP A 58 -15.76 -11.31 0.17
N ARG A 59 -15.00 -12.24 0.77
CA ARG A 59 -14.89 -12.32 2.24
C ARG A 59 -13.69 -11.53 2.72
N VAL A 60 -13.90 -10.75 3.79
CA VAL A 60 -12.85 -10.01 4.50
C VAL A 60 -12.79 -10.47 5.95
N ARG A 61 -11.57 -10.70 6.45
CA ARG A 61 -11.29 -11.01 7.85
C ARG A 61 -10.20 -10.08 8.36
N LEU A 62 -10.49 -9.35 9.44
CA LEU A 62 -9.53 -8.45 10.09
C LEU A 62 -9.43 -8.83 11.55
N LEU A 63 -8.26 -9.27 11.98
CA LEU A 63 -7.96 -9.48 13.39
C LEU A 63 -7.31 -8.19 13.92
N ILE A 64 -8.02 -7.49 14.78
CA ILE A 64 -7.60 -6.22 15.37
C ILE A 64 -7.38 -6.38 16.87
N ARG A 65 -6.41 -5.63 17.40
CA ARG A 65 -6.11 -5.56 18.83
C ARG A 65 -6.11 -4.09 19.26
N GLN A 66 -6.56 -3.82 20.46
CA GLN A 66 -6.45 -2.51 21.05
C GLN A 66 -5.10 -2.41 21.79
N GLY A 67 -4.24 -1.51 21.32
CA GLY A 67 -2.95 -1.25 21.96
C GLY A 67 -3.09 -0.49 23.26
N SER A 68 -2.02 -0.44 24.03
CA SER A 68 -1.95 0.23 25.34
C SER A 68 -2.22 1.75 25.29
N ASP A 69 -2.02 2.36 24.13
CA ASP A 69 -2.25 3.79 23.83
C ASP A 69 -3.60 4.07 23.16
N ASN A 70 -4.54 3.12 23.24
CA ASN A 70 -5.82 3.13 22.51
C ASN A 70 -5.68 3.06 20.96
N ALA A 71 -4.48 2.86 20.43
CA ALA A 71 -4.27 2.64 19.02
C ALA A 71 -4.85 1.28 18.60
N VAL A 72 -5.57 1.26 17.46
CA VAL A 72 -6.08 0.02 16.90
C VAL A 72 -4.97 -0.63 16.06
N GLU A 73 -4.43 -1.73 16.58
CA GLU A 73 -3.46 -2.54 15.87
C GLU A 73 -4.16 -3.66 15.09
N ARG A 74 -3.58 -4.03 13.96
CA ARG A 74 -4.11 -5.10 13.11
C ARG A 74 -3.09 -6.21 13.03
N ASP A 75 -3.44 -7.33 13.59
CA ASP A 75 -2.56 -8.49 13.63
C ASP A 75 -2.61 -9.29 12.34
N TYR A 76 -3.75 -9.22 11.65
CA TYR A 76 -4.00 -9.96 10.43
C TYR A 76 -5.05 -9.26 9.57
N ALA A 77 -4.88 -9.34 8.25
CA ALA A 77 -5.88 -8.94 7.27
C ALA A 77 -5.95 -9.97 6.14
N GLU A 78 -7.15 -10.42 5.81
CA GLU A 78 -7.41 -11.35 4.72
C GLU A 78 -8.51 -10.80 3.82
N LEU A 79 -8.28 -10.90 2.52
CA LEU A 79 -9.29 -10.82 1.48
C LEU A 79 -9.30 -12.17 0.78
N ASP A 80 -10.46 -12.82 0.71
CA ASP A 80 -10.70 -14.06 -0.03
C ASP A 80 -11.82 -13.83 -1.03
N GLY A 81 -11.47 -13.61 -2.28
CA GLY A 81 -12.37 -13.29 -3.38
C GLY A 81 -12.10 -14.10 -4.64
N ALA A 82 -13.01 -13.97 -5.59
CA ALA A 82 -12.93 -14.65 -6.88
C ALA A 82 -11.74 -14.17 -7.72
N SER A 83 -11.40 -12.88 -7.66
CA SER A 83 -10.33 -12.27 -8.43
C SER A 83 -8.98 -12.28 -7.72
N ALA A 84 -8.98 -12.34 -6.38
CA ALA A 84 -7.74 -12.26 -5.61
C ALA A 84 -7.90 -12.89 -4.23
N ARG A 85 -6.81 -13.49 -3.74
CA ARG A 85 -6.67 -13.89 -2.34
C ARG A 85 -5.41 -13.26 -1.78
N VAL A 86 -5.55 -12.50 -0.69
CA VAL A 86 -4.45 -11.81 -0.02
C VAL A 86 -4.54 -12.07 1.48
N ARG A 87 -3.43 -12.47 2.09
CA ARG A 87 -3.26 -12.62 3.53
C ARG A 87 -2.05 -11.84 3.97
N LEU A 88 -2.21 -11.02 5.00
CA LEU A 88 -1.21 -10.12 5.53
C LEU A 88 -1.08 -10.34 7.03
N TYR A 89 0.14 -10.58 7.46
CA TYR A 89 0.51 -10.85 8.85
C TYR A 89 1.35 -9.70 9.38
N ARG A 90 1.01 -9.17 10.54
CA ARG A 90 1.79 -8.14 11.21
C ARG A 90 3.18 -8.67 11.59
N GLU A 91 4.19 -7.89 11.28
CA GLU A 91 5.59 -8.12 11.65
C GLU A 91 6.03 -7.05 12.65
N GLU A 92 6.44 -7.47 13.85
CA GLU A 92 7.11 -6.55 14.78
C GLU A 92 8.53 -6.26 14.26
N ARG A 93 8.92 -4.99 14.32
CA ARG A 93 10.20 -4.54 13.78
C ARG A 93 10.89 -3.63 14.76
N ALA A 94 12.03 -4.08 15.28
CA ALA A 94 12.83 -3.34 16.23
C ALA A 94 13.46 -2.05 15.64
N ASP A 95 13.62 -2.00 14.31
CA ASP A 95 14.26 -0.90 13.58
C ASP A 95 13.29 0.21 13.13
N ARG A 96 11.98 0.07 13.46
CA ARG A 96 10.95 1.03 13.04
C ARG A 96 9.95 1.37 14.12
N ALA A 97 9.48 2.62 14.09
CA ALA A 97 8.44 3.11 14.99
C ALA A 97 7.04 2.51 14.70
N SER A 98 6.86 1.85 13.54
CA SER A 98 5.60 1.24 13.14
C SER A 98 5.83 -0.20 12.67
N PRO A 99 4.91 -1.13 13.00
CA PRO A 99 5.00 -2.51 12.57
C PRO A 99 4.95 -2.61 11.06
N GLY A 100 5.63 -3.63 10.49
CA GLY A 100 5.49 -4.05 9.11
C GLY A 100 4.38 -5.07 8.91
N TYR A 101 4.23 -5.51 7.67
CA TYR A 101 3.36 -6.64 7.31
C TYR A 101 4.08 -7.55 6.33
N LEU A 102 3.83 -8.84 6.44
CA LEU A 102 4.30 -9.89 5.55
C LEU A 102 3.12 -10.53 4.83
N ASP A 103 3.33 -10.96 3.59
CA ASP A 103 2.40 -11.86 2.94
C ASP A 103 2.62 -13.32 3.32
N ASP A 104 1.83 -14.23 2.74
CA ASP A 104 1.95 -15.68 2.94
C ASP A 104 3.32 -16.26 2.59
N SER A 105 4.09 -15.59 1.74
CA SER A 105 5.43 -15.99 1.30
C SER A 105 6.53 -15.37 2.17
N GLY A 106 6.19 -14.58 3.18
CA GLY A 106 7.16 -13.87 4.03
C GLY A 106 7.75 -12.63 3.37
N VAL A 107 7.12 -12.15 2.30
CA VAL A 107 7.57 -10.94 1.61
C VAL A 107 6.98 -9.72 2.30
N PRO A 108 7.82 -8.77 2.77
CA PRO A 108 7.35 -7.57 3.45
C PRO A 108 6.52 -6.68 2.55
N LEU A 109 5.40 -6.18 3.08
CA LEU A 109 4.48 -5.32 2.35
C LEU A 109 5.06 -3.92 2.11
N ASP A 110 5.79 -3.40 3.07
CA ASP A 110 6.41 -2.07 3.05
C ASP A 110 7.60 -1.93 2.07
N ARG A 111 7.97 -3.02 1.42
CA ARG A 111 8.96 -3.03 0.32
C ARG A 111 8.31 -2.95 -1.04
N PHE A 112 6.98 -2.89 -1.10
CA PHE A 112 6.27 -2.71 -2.35
C PHE A 112 5.94 -1.25 -2.57
N LEU A 113 6.15 -0.82 -3.78
CA LEU A 113 5.68 0.47 -4.24
C LEU A 113 4.16 0.42 -4.41
N LEU A 114 3.48 1.52 -4.09
CA LEU A 114 2.10 1.70 -4.50
C LEU A 114 2.01 1.52 -6.02
N ARG A 115 1.14 0.64 -6.47
CA ARG A 115 0.88 0.47 -7.91
C ARG A 115 0.28 1.71 -8.53
N THR A 116 -0.50 2.43 -7.74
CA THR A 116 -1.17 3.67 -8.13
C THR A 116 -0.83 4.74 -7.09
N PRO A 117 0.06 5.70 -7.41
CA PRO A 117 0.42 6.77 -6.48
C PRO A 117 -0.62 7.92 -6.44
N LEU A 118 -1.88 7.61 -6.72
CA LEU A 118 -3.05 8.46 -6.63
C LEU A 118 -4.16 7.69 -5.91
N ARG A 119 -5.02 8.40 -5.15
CA ARG A 119 -6.13 7.74 -4.44
C ARG A 119 -7.20 7.21 -5.38
N VAL A 120 -7.45 7.92 -6.47
CA VAL A 120 -8.38 7.52 -7.53
C VAL A 120 -7.71 7.86 -8.86
N ALA A 121 -7.53 6.87 -9.73
CA ALA A 121 -6.92 7.08 -11.03
C ALA A 121 -7.33 5.99 -12.02
N ARG A 122 -7.42 6.37 -13.30
CA ARG A 122 -7.59 5.45 -14.41
C ARG A 122 -6.29 5.43 -15.22
N ILE A 123 -5.79 4.26 -15.55
CA ILE A 123 -4.67 4.12 -16.49
C ILE A 123 -5.14 4.60 -17.87
N THR A 124 -4.49 5.63 -18.40
CA THR A 124 -4.75 6.17 -19.73
C THR A 124 -3.72 5.70 -20.76
N SER A 125 -2.52 5.29 -20.29
CA SER A 125 -1.51 4.68 -21.13
C SER A 125 -0.62 3.75 -20.31
N ALA A 126 -0.49 2.50 -20.76
CA ALA A 126 0.35 1.49 -20.12
C ALA A 126 1.84 1.65 -20.47
N PHE A 127 2.69 0.99 -19.69
CA PHE A 127 4.11 0.78 -20.00
C PHE A 127 4.27 -0.04 -21.28
N GLY A 128 5.29 0.25 -22.08
CA GLY A 128 5.61 -0.56 -23.24
C GLY A 128 5.75 0.23 -24.56
N PRO A 129 5.98 -0.47 -25.68
CA PRO A 129 6.10 0.17 -26.99
C PRO A 129 4.74 0.74 -27.45
N ARG A 130 4.73 2.01 -27.87
CA ARG A 130 3.55 2.68 -28.42
C ARG A 130 3.93 3.69 -29.50
N LEU A 131 2.97 4.04 -30.36
CA LEU A 131 3.12 5.19 -31.22
C LEU A 131 3.05 6.46 -30.36
N HIS A 132 4.07 7.33 -30.50
CA HIS A 132 4.09 8.60 -29.76
C HIS A 132 2.95 9.50 -30.30
N PRO A 133 2.02 9.98 -29.45
CA PRO A 133 0.80 10.66 -29.88
C PRO A 133 1.06 11.95 -30.68
N LEU A 134 2.20 12.61 -30.42
CA LEU A 134 2.58 13.86 -31.10
C LEU A 134 3.57 13.64 -32.26
N LEU A 135 4.41 12.61 -32.19
CA LEU A 135 5.55 12.43 -33.09
C LEU A 135 5.36 11.30 -34.10
N GLY A 136 4.32 10.47 -33.95
CA GLY A 136 3.90 9.43 -34.90
C GLY A 136 4.86 8.25 -35.10
N TYR A 137 6.03 8.23 -34.40
CA TYR A 137 6.95 7.10 -34.46
C TYR A 137 6.86 6.20 -33.22
N GLY A 138 7.32 4.96 -33.38
CA GLY A 138 7.35 4.00 -32.27
C GLY A 138 8.30 4.47 -31.18
N ARG A 139 7.78 4.66 -29.96
CA ARG A 139 8.56 5.03 -28.77
C ARG A 139 8.21 4.13 -27.60
N MET A 140 9.21 3.75 -26.84
CA MET A 140 9.02 3.06 -25.58
C MET A 140 8.44 4.02 -24.53
N HIS A 141 7.25 3.70 -24.00
CA HIS A 141 6.69 4.37 -22.84
C HIS A 141 7.30 3.77 -21.58
N ARG A 142 8.12 4.55 -20.88
CA ARG A 142 8.91 4.09 -19.74
C ARG A 142 8.16 4.06 -18.41
N GLY A 143 6.88 4.37 -18.43
CA GLY A 143 6.04 4.43 -17.24
C GLY A 143 4.58 4.11 -17.54
N VAL A 144 3.73 4.43 -16.60
CA VAL A 144 2.27 4.38 -16.73
C VAL A 144 1.73 5.79 -16.59
N ASP A 145 0.80 6.16 -17.46
CA ASP A 145 0.08 7.42 -17.37
C ASP A 145 -1.26 7.20 -16.66
N PHE A 146 -1.47 7.93 -15.59
CA PHE A 146 -2.72 7.95 -14.83
C PHE A 146 -3.48 9.24 -15.13
N GLY A 147 -4.64 9.13 -15.78
CA GLY A 147 -5.54 10.27 -16.00
C GLY A 147 -6.08 10.79 -14.67
N ALA A 148 -5.83 12.06 -14.40
CA ALA A 148 -6.27 12.72 -13.17
C ALA A 148 -6.46 14.22 -13.42
N ALA A 149 -7.42 14.83 -12.71
CA ALA A 149 -7.61 16.27 -12.76
C ALA A 149 -6.36 17.02 -12.23
N PRO A 150 -6.04 18.21 -12.77
CA PRO A 150 -4.99 19.04 -12.19
C PRO A 150 -5.21 19.28 -10.71
N GLY A 151 -4.14 19.26 -9.91
CA GLY A 151 -4.22 19.45 -8.47
C GLY A 151 -4.60 18.20 -7.67
N THR A 152 -4.78 17.03 -8.30
CA THR A 152 -4.98 15.77 -7.57
C THR A 152 -3.70 15.44 -6.79
N PRO A 153 -3.78 15.12 -5.47
CA PRO A 153 -2.63 14.78 -4.67
C PRO A 153 -1.89 13.55 -5.19
N VAL A 154 -0.57 13.68 -5.36
CA VAL A 154 0.36 12.59 -5.74
C VAL A 154 1.05 12.08 -4.48
N LEU A 155 1.03 10.77 -4.30
CA LEU A 155 1.55 10.10 -3.11
C LEU A 155 2.92 9.48 -3.40
N ALA A 156 3.82 9.51 -2.42
CA ALA A 156 5.04 8.72 -2.48
C ALA A 156 4.69 7.23 -2.56
N ALA A 157 5.18 6.55 -3.58
CA ALA A 157 4.87 5.14 -3.80
C ALA A 157 5.52 4.21 -2.77
N GLY A 158 6.53 4.67 -2.06
CA GLY A 158 7.24 3.94 -1.01
C GLY A 158 8.03 4.89 -0.11
N ASP A 159 8.49 4.38 1.03
CA ASP A 159 9.46 5.08 1.87
C ASP A 159 10.74 5.32 1.09
N GLY A 160 11.35 6.49 1.24
CA GLY A 160 12.59 6.80 0.53
C GLY A 160 13.06 8.24 0.74
N ALA A 161 14.09 8.62 -0.01
CA ALA A 161 14.63 9.97 -0.04
C ALA A 161 14.39 10.60 -1.41
N VAL A 162 13.97 11.85 -1.43
CA VAL A 162 13.86 12.63 -2.67
C VAL A 162 15.27 12.90 -3.19
N VAL A 163 15.59 12.41 -4.38
CA VAL A 163 16.90 12.59 -5.01
C VAL A 163 16.91 13.65 -6.10
N ALA A 164 15.74 13.99 -6.63
CA ALA A 164 15.59 15.10 -7.58
C ALA A 164 14.18 15.67 -7.51
N ALA A 165 14.06 16.99 -7.60
CA ALA A 165 12.80 17.71 -7.72
C ALA A 165 13.03 19.00 -8.52
N GLY A 166 12.16 19.31 -9.50
CA GLY A 166 12.22 20.49 -10.33
C GLY A 166 11.87 20.23 -11.78
N TRP A 167 12.13 21.21 -12.62
CA TRP A 167 11.85 21.14 -14.05
C TRP A 167 12.83 20.22 -14.78
N ALA A 168 12.34 19.35 -15.67
CA ALA A 168 13.13 18.37 -16.39
C ALA A 168 12.66 18.18 -17.84
N GLY A 169 12.85 19.22 -18.66
CA GLY A 169 12.56 19.19 -20.09
C GLY A 169 11.12 18.72 -20.40
N GLY A 170 10.98 17.71 -21.25
CA GLY A 170 9.68 17.15 -21.63
C GLY A 170 8.86 16.56 -20.48
N SER A 171 9.49 16.19 -19.37
CA SER A 171 8.79 15.72 -18.16
C SER A 171 8.13 16.85 -17.34
N GLY A 172 8.40 18.11 -17.68
CA GLY A 172 7.92 19.27 -16.93
C GLY A 172 8.43 19.27 -15.48
N GLN A 173 7.58 19.63 -14.54
CA GLN A 173 7.85 19.48 -13.11
C GLN A 173 7.90 18.01 -12.74
N ARG A 174 9.06 17.56 -12.23
CA ARG A 174 9.37 16.16 -11.96
C ARG A 174 9.96 15.99 -10.56
N LEU A 175 9.58 14.90 -9.90
CA LEU A 175 10.11 14.45 -8.62
C LEU A 175 10.60 13.01 -8.74
N VAL A 176 11.73 12.68 -8.12
CA VAL A 176 12.28 11.31 -8.06
C VAL A 176 12.57 10.95 -6.61
N VAL A 177 12.03 9.81 -6.18
CA VAL A 177 12.28 9.23 -4.87
C VAL A 177 13.12 7.97 -5.04
N ARG A 178 14.21 7.88 -4.27
CA ARG A 178 15.03 6.66 -4.16
C ARG A 178 14.63 5.88 -2.93
N HIS A 179 14.32 4.62 -3.15
CA HIS A 179 13.87 3.66 -2.14
C HIS A 179 15.00 2.71 -1.73
N ALA A 180 14.75 1.92 -0.68
CA ALA A 180 15.68 0.88 -0.27
C ALA A 180 15.95 -0.11 -1.42
N GLY A 181 17.21 -0.56 -1.53
CA GLY A 181 17.63 -1.50 -2.59
C GLY A 181 17.91 -0.85 -3.94
N GLY A 182 18.04 0.49 -4.01
CA GLY A 182 18.41 1.22 -5.22
C GLY A 182 17.31 1.37 -6.25
N MET A 183 16.08 1.07 -5.87
CA MET A 183 14.88 1.30 -6.67
C MET A 183 14.53 2.78 -6.67
N GLU A 184 14.06 3.32 -7.78
CA GLU A 184 13.59 4.70 -7.86
C GLU A 184 12.18 4.77 -8.44
N THR A 185 11.39 5.73 -7.94
CA THR A 185 10.13 6.12 -8.55
C THR A 185 10.21 7.55 -9.05
N LEU A 186 9.63 7.79 -10.23
CA LEU A 186 9.60 9.08 -10.87
C LEU A 186 8.14 9.51 -11.09
N TYR A 187 7.87 10.75 -10.78
CA TYR A 187 6.55 11.41 -10.90
C TYR A 187 6.74 12.64 -11.77
N ALA A 188 6.07 12.70 -12.92
CA ALA A 188 6.22 13.79 -13.88
C ALA A 188 4.91 14.50 -14.23
N HIS A 189 5.03 15.61 -14.94
CA HIS A 189 3.96 16.49 -15.36
C HIS A 189 3.20 17.14 -14.19
N LEU A 190 3.89 17.29 -13.04
CA LEU A 190 3.31 17.86 -11.82
C LEU A 190 2.96 19.34 -12.02
N SER A 191 1.92 19.82 -11.34
CA SER A 191 1.63 21.27 -11.23
C SER A 191 2.46 21.95 -10.15
N GLY A 192 2.89 21.16 -9.14
CA GLY A 192 3.73 21.60 -8.03
C GLY A 192 4.16 20.45 -7.16
N MET A 193 5.11 20.73 -6.27
CA MET A 193 5.68 19.77 -5.31
C MET A 193 5.43 20.25 -3.88
N ALA A 194 5.19 19.31 -2.97
CA ALA A 194 5.04 19.64 -1.56
C ALA A 194 6.37 20.18 -0.99
N SER A 195 6.31 21.19 -0.13
CA SER A 195 7.50 21.75 0.52
C SER A 195 8.29 20.71 1.33
N THR A 196 7.60 19.68 1.80
CA THR A 196 8.18 18.52 2.52
C THR A 196 8.86 17.50 1.59
N ALA A 197 8.81 17.69 0.27
CA ALA A 197 9.40 16.80 -0.74
C ALA A 197 10.53 17.46 -1.52
N ALA A 198 11.33 18.30 -0.87
CA ALA A 198 12.54 18.90 -1.43
C ALA A 198 13.66 17.85 -1.59
N PRO A 199 14.63 18.05 -2.51
CA PRO A 199 15.79 17.17 -2.61
C PRO A 199 16.50 16.97 -1.27
N GLY A 200 16.78 15.71 -0.91
CA GLY A 200 17.33 15.31 0.38
C GLY A 200 16.27 14.98 1.45
N ALA A 201 15.03 15.38 1.27
CA ALA A 201 13.96 15.07 2.23
C ALA A 201 13.63 13.57 2.25
N VAL A 202 13.39 13.03 3.43
CA VAL A 202 12.85 11.70 3.62
C VAL A 202 11.32 11.76 3.52
N VAL A 203 10.76 10.89 2.70
CA VAL A 203 9.31 10.76 2.52
C VAL A 203 8.85 9.36 2.92
N ARG A 204 7.62 9.26 3.39
CA ARG A 204 6.97 8.00 3.75
C ARG A 204 6.00 7.60 2.66
N GLN A 205 5.79 6.31 2.50
CA GLN A 205 4.76 5.78 1.60
C GLN A 205 3.38 6.38 1.93
N GLY A 206 2.63 6.79 0.89
CA GLY A 206 1.34 7.45 1.06
C GLY A 206 1.42 8.94 1.44
N GLN A 207 2.61 9.49 1.71
CA GLN A 207 2.78 10.92 1.93
C GLN A 207 2.52 11.70 0.64
N VAL A 208 1.80 12.81 0.72
CA VAL A 208 1.62 13.73 -0.41
C VAL A 208 2.95 14.40 -0.73
N ILE A 209 3.44 14.23 -1.96
CA ILE A 209 4.71 14.74 -2.45
C ILE A 209 4.56 15.80 -3.55
N GLY A 210 3.35 15.96 -4.10
CA GLY A 210 3.05 16.93 -5.13
C GLY A 210 1.61 16.81 -5.63
N TRP A 211 1.34 17.46 -6.73
CA TRP A 211 0.02 17.49 -7.34
C TRP A 211 0.12 17.29 -8.85
N THR A 212 -0.85 16.57 -9.41
CA THR A 212 -0.96 16.35 -10.85
C THR A 212 -1.12 17.67 -11.61
N GLY A 213 -0.60 17.71 -12.82
CA GLY A 213 -0.67 18.87 -13.69
C GLY A 213 -0.66 18.50 -15.17
N ALA A 214 -0.21 19.44 -15.97
CA ALA A 214 -0.02 19.28 -17.42
C ALA A 214 1.28 19.99 -17.86
N THR A 215 2.32 19.96 -17.05
CA THR A 215 3.60 20.62 -17.35
C THR A 215 4.47 19.76 -18.26
N GLY A 216 5.32 20.39 -19.08
CA GLY A 216 6.17 19.71 -20.05
C GLY A 216 5.44 19.34 -21.35
N GLN A 217 5.83 18.22 -21.97
CA GLN A 217 5.29 17.77 -23.27
C GLN A 217 4.14 16.79 -23.06
N VAL A 218 2.93 17.29 -22.94
CA VAL A 218 1.72 16.49 -22.70
C VAL A 218 0.56 16.93 -23.58
N THR A 219 -0.40 16.05 -23.80
CA THR A 219 -1.65 16.33 -24.54
C THR A 219 -2.81 16.69 -23.60
N GLY A 220 -2.66 16.49 -22.30
CA GLY A 220 -3.67 16.76 -21.30
C GLY A 220 -3.20 16.42 -19.89
N PRO A 221 -3.99 16.76 -18.86
CA PRO A 221 -3.60 16.52 -17.47
C PRO A 221 -3.51 15.03 -17.15
N HIS A 222 -2.39 14.61 -16.58
CA HIS A 222 -2.16 13.25 -16.09
C HIS A 222 -0.93 13.21 -15.18
N LEU A 223 -0.77 12.11 -14.44
CA LEU A 223 0.47 11.75 -13.78
C LEU A 223 1.20 10.74 -14.67
N HIS A 224 2.44 11.02 -15.05
CA HIS A 224 3.36 10.03 -15.57
C HIS A 224 4.17 9.44 -14.43
N TYR A 225 4.10 8.12 -14.25
CA TYR A 225 4.74 7.39 -13.15
C TYR A 225 5.67 6.30 -13.69
N GLU A 226 6.95 6.34 -13.28
CA GLU A 226 7.93 5.31 -13.62
C GLU A 226 8.44 4.60 -12.36
N VAL A 227 8.74 3.32 -12.50
CA VAL A 227 9.59 2.55 -11.58
C VAL A 227 10.88 2.20 -12.29
N ARG A 228 12.02 2.40 -11.61
CA ARG A 228 13.35 2.13 -12.15
C ARG A 228 14.13 1.22 -11.22
N LEU A 229 14.78 0.21 -11.80
CA LEU A 229 15.72 -0.69 -11.12
C LEU A 229 17.09 -0.49 -11.74
N GLY A 230 18.07 -0.06 -10.94
CA GLY A 230 19.42 0.25 -11.46
C GLY A 230 19.41 1.28 -12.59
N GLY A 231 18.50 2.25 -12.57
CA GLY A 231 18.34 3.27 -13.61
C GLY A 231 17.51 2.85 -14.84
N VAL A 232 17.19 1.57 -14.97
CA VAL A 232 16.36 1.04 -16.06
C VAL A 232 14.88 1.06 -15.69
N ALA A 233 14.05 1.65 -16.55
CA ALA A 233 12.61 1.68 -16.35
C ALA A 233 12.03 0.27 -16.53
N VAL A 234 11.17 -0.14 -15.61
CA VAL A 234 10.45 -1.41 -15.61
C VAL A 234 8.95 -1.14 -15.53
N ASP A 235 8.15 -2.12 -15.98
CA ASP A 235 6.70 -2.01 -15.86
C ASP A 235 6.29 -1.87 -14.39
N PRO A 236 5.66 -0.76 -13.98
CA PRO A 236 5.18 -0.59 -12.61
C PRO A 236 4.22 -1.68 -12.15
N ALA A 237 3.45 -2.30 -13.06
CA ALA A 237 2.58 -3.42 -12.74
C ALA A 237 3.36 -4.71 -12.44
N ALA A 238 4.52 -4.89 -13.07
CA ALA A 238 5.43 -6.01 -12.84
C ALA A 238 6.51 -5.72 -11.78
N ALA A 239 6.69 -4.46 -11.39
CA ALA A 239 7.62 -4.04 -10.33
C ALA A 239 7.14 -4.41 -8.91
N GLY A 240 6.13 -5.29 -8.82
CA GLY A 240 5.84 -6.08 -7.64
C GLY A 240 7.11 -6.79 -7.17
N PRO A 241 7.05 -7.58 -6.08
CA PRO A 241 8.22 -8.09 -5.38
C PRO A 241 9.10 -8.92 -6.32
N ALA A 242 10.04 -8.28 -6.99
CA ALA A 242 11.18 -9.01 -7.51
C ALA A 242 11.84 -9.67 -6.31
N ALA A 243 11.50 -10.94 -6.14
CA ALA A 243 12.06 -11.93 -5.27
C ALA A 243 13.28 -11.46 -4.46
N ARG A 244 13.07 -10.75 -3.35
CA ARG A 244 14.02 -10.84 -2.26
C ARG A 244 13.52 -11.93 -1.37
N MET A 245 14.19 -13.06 -1.46
CA MET A 245 14.01 -14.18 -0.55
C MET A 245 13.88 -13.65 0.87
N ALA A 246 12.78 -13.99 1.51
CA ALA A 246 12.65 -13.80 2.94
C ALA A 246 13.87 -14.48 3.58
N ASN A 247 14.58 -13.80 4.48
CA ASN A 247 15.66 -14.45 5.20
C ASN A 247 15.04 -15.53 6.12
N LEU A 248 15.85 -16.51 6.51
CA LEU A 248 15.38 -17.63 7.32
C LEU A 248 14.70 -17.17 8.62
N GLU A 249 15.30 -16.21 9.34
CA GLU A 249 14.73 -15.63 10.57
C GLU A 249 13.31 -15.06 10.36
N ARG A 250 13.10 -14.40 9.23
CA ARG A 250 11.79 -13.84 8.89
C ARG A 250 10.76 -14.92 8.55
N LEU A 251 11.18 -16.01 7.92
CA LEU A 251 10.31 -17.15 7.64
C LEU A 251 9.90 -17.86 8.93
N GLU A 252 10.82 -18.01 9.89
CA GLU A 252 10.52 -18.56 11.21
C GLU A 252 9.57 -17.67 12.00
N ALA A 253 9.81 -16.35 12.04
CA ALA A 253 8.92 -15.38 12.65
C ALA A 253 7.53 -15.39 12.00
N LEU A 254 7.44 -15.48 10.67
CA LEU A 254 6.17 -15.61 9.96
C LEU A 254 5.46 -16.91 10.33
N ALA A 255 6.16 -18.04 10.42
CA ALA A 255 5.57 -19.33 10.79
C ALA A 255 4.96 -19.27 12.20
N ALA A 256 5.68 -18.69 13.17
CA ALA A 256 5.18 -18.45 14.52
C ALA A 256 3.95 -17.54 14.51
N ARG A 257 3.98 -16.45 13.72
CA ARG A 257 2.87 -15.51 13.60
C ARG A 257 1.63 -16.14 12.95
N LYS A 258 1.80 -16.95 11.91
CA LYS A 258 0.70 -17.71 11.31
C LYS A 258 0.02 -18.63 12.31
N HIS A 259 0.81 -19.31 13.14
CA HIS A 259 0.29 -20.18 14.18
C HIS A 259 -0.52 -19.40 15.23
N GLU A 260 0.00 -18.28 15.70
CA GLU A 260 -0.70 -17.37 16.61
C GLU A 260 -2.01 -16.87 16.04
N VAL A 261 -1.98 -16.34 14.79
CA VAL A 261 -3.18 -15.86 14.10
C VAL A 261 -4.22 -16.97 13.96
N ALA A 262 -3.81 -18.19 13.56
CA ALA A 262 -4.73 -19.33 13.44
C ALA A 262 -5.38 -19.68 14.78
N ARG A 263 -4.62 -19.65 15.87
CA ARG A 263 -5.15 -19.87 17.24
C ARG A 263 -6.19 -18.81 17.62
N LEU A 264 -5.88 -17.52 17.37
CA LEU A 264 -6.79 -16.41 17.66
C LEU A 264 -8.06 -16.45 16.82
N LEU A 265 -7.94 -16.78 15.53
CA LEU A 265 -9.09 -16.94 14.66
C LEU A 265 -10.00 -18.08 15.14
N ALA A 266 -9.42 -19.23 15.48
CA ALA A 266 -10.19 -20.38 16.00
C ALA A 266 -10.89 -20.05 17.33
N ALA A 267 -10.22 -19.32 18.22
CA ALA A 267 -10.84 -18.87 19.47
C ALA A 267 -12.01 -17.90 19.24
N CYS A 268 -11.84 -16.97 18.29
CA CYS A 268 -12.92 -16.06 17.91
C CYS A 268 -14.10 -16.76 17.20
N GLU A 269 -13.85 -17.80 16.43
CA GLU A 269 -14.89 -18.58 15.75
C GLU A 269 -15.70 -19.43 16.75
N GLN A 270 -15.09 -19.85 17.88
CA GLN A 270 -15.76 -20.61 18.94
C GLN A 270 -16.53 -19.72 19.90
N ALA A 271 -16.25 -18.43 19.99
CA ALA A 271 -16.96 -17.50 20.83
C ALA A 271 -18.32 -17.16 20.20
N ASP A 272 -19.41 -17.44 20.91
CA ASP A 272 -20.79 -17.22 20.46
C ASP A 272 -21.17 -15.74 20.30
N THR A 273 -20.29 -14.82 20.64
CA THR A 273 -20.50 -13.37 20.60
C THR A 273 -19.67 -12.71 19.49
N LYS A 274 -20.31 -12.14 18.49
CA LYS A 274 -19.72 -11.21 17.54
C LYS A 274 -19.90 -9.77 18.05
N PRO A 275 -18.85 -8.99 18.30
CA PRO A 275 -17.43 -9.29 18.12
C PRO A 275 -16.85 -10.20 19.20
N CYS A 276 -15.90 -11.04 18.80
CA CYS A 276 -15.16 -11.88 19.73
C CYS A 276 -14.34 -10.99 20.70
N LEU A 277 -14.83 -10.88 21.93
CA LEU A 277 -14.05 -10.39 23.05
C LEU A 277 -13.52 -11.62 23.77
N LEU A 278 -12.24 -11.87 23.63
CA LEU A 278 -11.57 -12.89 24.44
C LEU A 278 -11.43 -12.31 25.85
N SER A 279 -12.18 -12.83 26.79
CA SER A 279 -12.13 -12.52 28.21
C SER A 279 -10.84 -13.00 28.87
#